data_9c96b6373bdb4086380bda1f0cc1ec17
#
_entry.id   9c96b6373bdb4086380bda1f0cc1ec17
#
_cell.length_a   1.000
_cell.length_b   1.000
_cell.length_c   1.000
_cell.angle_alpha   90.00
_cell.angle_beta   90.00
_cell.angle_gamma   90.00
#
_symmetry.space_group_name_H-M   'P 1'
#
loop_
_entity.id
_entity.type
_entity.pdbx_description
1 polymer ?
#
loop_
_entity_poly.entity_id
_entity_poly.type
_entity_poly.pdbx_seq_one_letter_code
_entity_poly.pdbx_strand_id
1 'polypeptide(L)'
;KQGGGYGDSRISLRGFDQTNTSILINGQPVNDMENGRLYWSNWQGLTDVASGIQIQRGLGATKLAVPSVGGTISILTKAVDKEKGGSISQMIGNDGYSKTVASYNSGKSESGWATSVLLSKWSGNGYVNNTSGEGFNYFTAIGYAPEGSKHELNFSFLGAGQWHHQRDVWVSIRDYQNFGDEGIDQRWNSNGGTLDGEEFSMRRNFYNKPLATFNWDYKINSKLK
;
A
#
# COMPACT_ATOMS: atom_id res chain seq x y z
N LYS A 1 -6.02 -12.66 -1.94
CA LYS A 1 -6.01 -11.79 -3.13
C LYS A 1 -7.28 -12.02 -3.92
N GLN A 2 -7.94 -10.97 -4.32
CA GLN A 2 -9.05 -11.05 -5.26
C GLN A 2 -8.49 -11.04 -6.69
N GLY A 3 -8.74 -12.12 -7.45
CA GLY A 3 -8.49 -12.19 -8.90
C GLY A 3 -7.11 -11.69 -9.31
N GLY A 4 -6.93 -10.99 -10.33
CA GLY A 4 -5.74 -10.57 -11.05
C GLY A 4 -4.47 -10.10 -10.34
N GLY A 5 -4.40 -10.07 -9.03
CA GLY A 5 -3.18 -9.73 -8.29
C GLY A 5 -3.03 -8.26 -7.90
N TYR A 6 -3.85 -7.37 -8.41
CA TYR A 6 -3.79 -5.92 -8.15
C TYR A 6 -4.88 -5.43 -7.19
N GLY A 7 -5.85 -6.28 -6.88
CA GLY A 7 -6.94 -5.96 -5.98
C GLY A 7 -6.53 -5.97 -4.53
N ASP A 8 -7.52 -5.89 -3.68
CA ASP A 8 -7.36 -5.90 -2.24
C ASP A 8 -6.66 -7.17 -1.73
N SER A 9 -5.87 -7.02 -0.71
CA SER A 9 -5.20 -8.11 0.00
C SER A 9 -5.76 -8.22 1.41
N ARG A 10 -5.75 -9.43 1.95
CA ARG A 10 -6.13 -9.65 3.35
C ARG A 10 -4.92 -10.11 4.13
N ILE A 11 -4.72 -9.53 5.30
CA ILE A 11 -3.80 -10.02 6.30
C ILE A 11 -4.58 -10.56 7.49
N SER A 12 -4.03 -11.59 8.10
CA SER A 12 -4.45 -12.02 9.43
C SER A 12 -3.24 -12.01 10.36
N LEU A 13 -3.43 -11.54 11.58
CA LEU A 13 -2.40 -11.52 12.60
C LEU A 13 -2.83 -12.44 13.73
N ARG A 14 -2.16 -13.59 13.90
CA ARG A 14 -2.47 -14.60 14.92
C ARG A 14 -3.93 -15.12 14.85
N GLY A 15 -4.47 -15.27 13.65
CA GLY A 15 -5.84 -15.70 13.44
C GLY A 15 -6.89 -14.60 13.49
N PHE A 16 -6.53 -13.37 13.92
CA PHE A 16 -7.42 -12.22 13.85
C PHE A 16 -7.44 -11.64 12.44
N ASP A 17 -8.62 -11.29 11.99
CA ASP A 17 -8.85 -10.58 10.72
C ASP A 17 -8.28 -9.16 10.80
N GLN A 18 -8.02 -8.55 9.66
CA GLN A 18 -7.51 -7.18 9.57
C GLN A 18 -8.43 -6.12 10.19
N THR A 19 -9.73 -6.38 10.34
CA THR A 19 -10.67 -5.51 11.05
C THR A 19 -10.38 -5.42 12.55
N ASN A 20 -9.69 -6.41 13.09
CA ASN A 20 -9.23 -6.47 14.49
C ASN A 20 -7.77 -6.04 14.67
N THR A 21 -7.14 -5.55 13.60
CA THR A 21 -5.74 -5.12 13.59
C THR A 21 -5.68 -3.64 13.21
N SER A 22 -5.10 -2.81 14.08
CA SER A 22 -4.86 -1.40 13.77
C SER A 22 -3.65 -1.26 12.85
N ILE A 23 -3.80 -0.50 11.76
CA ILE A 23 -2.72 -0.23 10.83
C ILE A 23 -2.51 1.27 10.77
N LEU A 24 -1.27 1.68 11.03
CA LEU A 24 -0.87 3.08 11.15
C LEU A 24 0.18 3.42 10.11
N ILE A 25 0.06 4.58 9.48
CA ILE A 25 1.11 5.20 8.69
C ILE A 25 1.54 6.47 9.40
N ASN A 26 2.79 6.55 9.84
CA ASN A 26 3.34 7.64 10.64
C ASN A 26 2.45 8.01 11.85
N GLY A 27 1.83 7.01 12.48
CA GLY A 27 0.93 7.18 13.61
C GLY A 27 -0.53 7.48 13.24
N GLN A 28 -0.85 7.74 11.97
CA GLN A 28 -2.22 7.96 11.52
C GLN A 28 -2.90 6.63 11.21
N PRO A 29 -4.04 6.29 11.83
CA PRO A 29 -4.83 5.12 11.47
C PRO A 29 -5.35 5.21 10.04
N VAL A 30 -5.22 4.11 9.28
CA VAL A 30 -5.64 4.04 7.87
C VAL A 30 -6.67 2.94 7.61
N ASN A 31 -7.13 2.28 8.65
CA ASN A 31 -8.29 1.41 8.57
C ASN A 31 -9.51 2.23 8.15
N ASP A 32 -10.34 1.66 7.31
CA ASP A 32 -11.61 2.27 6.88
C ASP A 32 -12.56 2.45 8.07
N MET A 33 -13.13 3.63 8.22
CA MET A 33 -13.95 3.99 9.38
C MET A 33 -15.34 3.33 9.37
N GLU A 34 -15.79 2.89 8.21
CA GLU A 34 -17.10 2.26 8.07
C GLU A 34 -17.06 0.77 8.44
N ASN A 35 -16.02 0.05 7.96
CA ASN A 35 -15.96 -1.40 8.08
C ASN A 35 -14.69 -1.93 8.76
N GLY A 36 -13.79 -1.06 9.21
CA GLY A 36 -12.53 -1.41 9.89
C GLY A 36 -11.48 -2.07 9.01
N ARG A 37 -11.73 -2.26 7.72
CA ARG A 37 -10.81 -2.94 6.81
C ARG A 37 -9.73 -2.00 6.31
N LEU A 38 -8.59 -2.56 5.92
CA LEU A 38 -7.61 -1.85 5.12
C LEU A 38 -7.70 -2.33 3.67
N TYR A 39 -7.87 -1.41 2.75
CA TYR A 39 -7.77 -1.65 1.31
C TYR A 39 -6.31 -1.45 0.89
N TRP A 40 -5.54 -2.52 0.92
CA TRP A 40 -4.09 -2.48 0.63
C TRP A 40 -3.75 -1.92 -0.73
N SER A 41 -4.66 -2.03 -1.67
CA SER A 41 -4.53 -1.44 -2.99
C SER A 41 -4.39 0.10 -2.96
N ASN A 42 -4.99 0.78 -1.97
CA ASN A 42 -4.82 2.22 -1.79
C ASN A 42 -3.38 2.62 -1.38
N TRP A 43 -2.58 1.67 -0.92
CA TRP A 43 -1.27 1.88 -0.33
C TRP A 43 -0.18 1.11 -1.07
N GLN A 44 -0.37 0.87 -2.37
CA GLN A 44 0.67 0.27 -3.20
C GLN A 44 1.93 1.15 -3.19
N GLY A 45 3.09 0.51 -3.12
CA GLY A 45 4.36 1.24 -2.99
C GLY A 45 4.71 1.69 -1.58
N LEU A 46 3.84 1.50 -0.57
CA LEU A 46 4.14 1.87 0.82
C LEU A 46 5.39 1.15 1.35
N THR A 47 5.59 -0.10 0.97
CA THR A 47 6.80 -0.87 1.34
C THR A 47 8.07 -0.34 0.71
N ASP A 48 7.97 0.31 -0.46
CA ASP A 48 9.13 0.89 -1.15
C ASP A 48 9.61 2.18 -0.45
N VAL A 49 8.74 2.82 0.34
CA VAL A 49 9.04 4.09 1.05
C VAL A 49 9.21 3.92 2.55
N ALA A 50 8.86 2.77 3.11
CA ALA A 50 8.97 2.53 4.54
C ALA A 50 10.41 2.66 5.02
N SER A 51 10.64 3.44 6.09
CA SER A 51 11.89 3.47 6.85
C SER A 51 11.90 2.41 7.96
N GLY A 52 10.73 1.94 8.38
CA GLY A 52 10.58 0.88 9.38
C GLY A 52 9.15 0.39 9.47
N ILE A 53 9.00 -0.88 9.86
CA ILE A 53 7.71 -1.50 10.16
C ILE A 53 7.79 -2.10 11.55
N GLN A 54 6.91 -1.65 12.44
CA GLN A 54 6.80 -2.14 13.80
C GLN A 54 5.49 -2.93 13.95
N ILE A 55 5.60 -4.14 14.49
CA ILE A 55 4.46 -5.01 14.73
C ILE A 55 4.34 -5.25 16.23
N GLN A 56 3.26 -4.77 16.83
CA GLN A 56 2.90 -5.03 18.21
C GLN A 56 1.77 -6.06 18.25
N ARG A 57 1.97 -7.13 18.99
CA ARG A 57 1.02 -8.24 19.11
C ARG A 57 0.11 -8.05 20.30
N GLY A 58 -1.19 -8.33 20.13
CA GLY A 58 -2.18 -8.29 21.20
C GLY A 58 -2.58 -6.87 21.63
N LEU A 59 -3.27 -6.76 22.73
CA LEU A 59 -3.67 -5.50 23.37
C LEU A 59 -2.42 -4.77 23.89
N GLY A 60 -1.69 -4.11 23.01
CA GLY A 60 -0.62 -3.22 23.39
C GLY A 60 -1.15 -1.84 23.75
N ALA A 61 -0.43 -1.11 24.60
CA ALA A 61 -0.67 0.30 24.80
C ALA A 61 -0.36 1.05 23.50
N THR A 62 -1.33 1.14 22.61
CA THR A 62 -1.24 2.06 21.48
C THR A 62 -1.44 3.47 22.03
N LYS A 63 -0.57 4.40 21.69
CA LYS A 63 -0.74 5.83 22.00
C LYS A 63 -2.02 6.40 21.38
N LEU A 64 -2.64 5.68 20.46
CA LEU A 64 -3.87 6.02 19.78
C LEU A 64 -4.96 5.04 20.24
N ALA A 65 -6.11 5.57 20.63
CA ALA A 65 -7.28 4.83 21.11
C ALA A 65 -8.01 4.03 19.99
N VAL A 66 -7.26 3.37 19.11
CA VAL A 66 -7.84 2.47 18.11
C VAL A 66 -7.85 1.07 18.72
N PRO A 67 -9.03 0.51 19.01
CA PRO A 67 -9.12 -0.83 19.58
C PRO A 67 -8.59 -1.85 18.58
N SER A 68 -7.56 -2.62 18.99
CA SER A 68 -6.99 -3.67 18.16
C SER A 68 -6.64 -4.88 19.00
N VAL A 69 -7.55 -5.85 19.04
CA VAL A 69 -7.37 -7.10 19.78
C VAL A 69 -6.27 -7.96 19.15
N GLY A 70 -6.17 -7.93 17.83
CA GLY A 70 -5.17 -8.67 17.04
C GLY A 70 -3.76 -8.10 17.17
N GLY A 71 -3.67 -6.79 17.37
CA GLY A 71 -2.39 -6.07 17.42
C GLY A 71 -2.35 -4.82 16.55
N THR A 72 -1.17 -4.21 16.46
CA THR A 72 -0.94 -2.99 15.71
C THR A 72 0.23 -3.16 14.75
N ILE A 73 0.08 -2.71 13.51
CA ILE A 73 1.14 -2.60 12.52
C ILE A 73 1.37 -1.11 12.26
N SER A 74 2.54 -0.60 12.60
CA SER A 74 2.93 0.79 12.37
C SER A 74 4.00 0.87 11.28
N ILE A 75 3.72 1.61 10.24
CA ILE A 75 4.62 1.82 9.10
C ILE A 75 5.14 3.25 9.19
N LEU A 76 6.47 3.39 9.24
CA LEU A 76 7.16 4.67 9.35
C LEU A 76 7.78 5.03 8.01
N THR A 77 7.70 6.30 7.64
CA THR A 77 8.23 6.81 6.37
C THR A 77 9.07 8.09 6.58
N LYS A 78 9.77 8.19 7.72
CA LYS A 78 10.56 9.37 8.07
C LYS A 78 11.76 9.55 7.14
N ALA A 79 11.91 10.75 6.57
CA ALA A 79 13.04 11.08 5.69
C ALA A 79 14.39 11.13 6.45
N VAL A 80 14.37 11.57 7.72
CA VAL A 80 15.58 11.71 8.57
C VAL A 80 16.24 10.39 8.93
N ASP A 81 15.50 9.28 8.83
CA ASP A 81 15.98 7.95 9.16
C ASP A 81 16.62 7.23 7.95
N LYS A 82 16.64 7.89 6.79
CA LYS A 82 17.15 7.30 5.55
C LYS A 82 18.55 7.81 5.22
N GLU A 83 19.40 6.91 4.76
CA GLU A 83 20.72 7.25 4.23
C GLU A 83 20.61 7.96 2.87
N LYS A 84 21.62 8.78 2.54
CA LYS A 84 21.73 9.45 1.25
C LYS A 84 21.92 8.40 0.15
N GLY A 85 21.09 8.48 -0.88
CA GLY A 85 21.19 7.60 -2.04
C GLY A 85 19.98 7.66 -2.92
N GLY A 86 20.07 7.04 -4.08
CA GLY A 86 18.96 6.89 -5.01
C GLY A 86 19.01 5.53 -5.68
N SER A 87 17.87 5.08 -6.17
CA SER A 87 17.76 3.83 -6.90
C SER A 87 16.75 3.93 -8.03
N ILE A 88 17.01 3.19 -9.09
CA ILE A 88 16.02 2.89 -10.13
C ILE A 88 15.95 1.37 -10.21
N SER A 89 14.76 0.82 -10.10
CA SER A 89 14.53 -0.61 -10.22
C SER A 89 13.42 -0.92 -11.21
N GLN A 90 13.60 -2.03 -11.93
CA GLN A 90 12.60 -2.58 -12.85
C GLN A 90 12.26 -3.99 -12.40
N MET A 91 10.97 -4.25 -12.23
CA MET A 91 10.43 -5.59 -11.97
C MET A 91 9.61 -6.04 -13.16
N ILE A 92 9.78 -7.30 -13.55
CA ILE A 92 9.00 -7.97 -14.60
C ILE A 92 8.45 -9.25 -13.98
N GLY A 93 7.23 -9.58 -14.29
CA GLY A 93 6.54 -10.77 -13.78
C GLY A 93 5.66 -11.42 -14.85
N ASN A 94 4.97 -12.48 -14.44
CA ASN A 94 4.02 -13.17 -15.29
C ASN A 94 2.85 -12.25 -15.68
N ASP A 95 2.14 -12.63 -16.72
CA ASP A 95 0.93 -11.96 -17.21
C ASP A 95 1.18 -10.47 -17.55
N GLY A 96 2.34 -10.18 -18.15
CA GLY A 96 2.71 -8.83 -18.57
C GLY A 96 2.97 -7.85 -17.42
N TYR A 97 3.14 -8.34 -16.19
CA TYR A 97 3.44 -7.45 -15.06
C TYR A 97 4.78 -6.74 -15.23
N SER A 98 4.74 -5.44 -15.09
CA SER A 98 5.91 -4.56 -15.12
C SER A 98 5.75 -3.49 -14.05
N LYS A 99 6.82 -3.22 -13.28
CA LYS A 99 6.88 -2.12 -12.32
C LYS A 99 8.23 -1.44 -12.38
N THR A 100 8.22 -0.13 -12.61
CA THR A 100 9.41 0.72 -12.52
C THR A 100 9.30 1.57 -11.26
N VAL A 101 10.38 1.65 -10.50
CA VAL A 101 10.47 2.48 -9.29
C VAL A 101 11.71 3.35 -9.38
N ALA A 102 11.56 4.64 -9.13
CA ALA A 102 12.67 5.58 -8.97
C ALA A 102 12.56 6.25 -7.60
N SER A 103 13.64 6.25 -6.83
CA SER A 103 13.68 6.87 -5.51
C SER A 103 14.97 7.65 -5.28
N TYR A 104 14.87 8.67 -4.43
CA TYR A 104 16.01 9.44 -3.97
C TYR A 104 15.81 9.89 -2.53
N ASN A 105 16.86 9.78 -1.73
CA ASN A 105 16.94 10.25 -0.35
C ASN A 105 18.16 11.17 -0.22
N SER A 106 17.97 12.37 0.30
CA SER A 106 19.09 13.29 0.51
C SER A 106 20.03 12.87 1.63
N GLY A 107 19.55 11.98 2.53
CA GLY A 107 20.15 11.82 3.86
C GLY A 107 19.91 13.05 4.72
N LYS A 108 20.25 12.95 5.99
CA LYS A 108 20.19 14.08 6.93
C LYS A 108 21.40 14.98 6.74
N SER A 109 21.17 16.28 6.48
CA SER A 109 22.21 17.29 6.39
C SER A 109 22.73 17.71 7.77
N GLU A 110 23.86 18.43 7.83
CA GLU A 110 24.40 19.00 9.06
C GLU A 110 23.40 19.97 9.75
N SER A 111 22.59 20.68 8.98
CA SER A 111 21.52 21.53 9.48
C SER A 111 20.26 20.78 9.94
N GLY A 112 20.26 19.43 9.83
CA GLY A 112 19.18 18.55 10.29
C GLY A 112 18.05 18.30 9.30
N TRP A 113 18.12 18.81 8.08
CA TRP A 113 17.10 18.58 7.04
C TRP A 113 17.36 17.29 6.28
N ALA A 114 16.26 16.62 5.93
CA ALA A 114 16.27 15.47 5.04
C ALA A 114 15.05 15.48 4.12
N THR A 115 15.23 14.97 2.90
CA THR A 115 14.15 14.83 1.91
C THR A 115 14.20 13.44 1.31
N SER A 116 13.02 12.85 1.10
CA SER A 116 12.85 11.57 0.44
C SER A 116 11.76 11.67 -0.61
N VAL A 117 12.01 11.18 -1.81
CA VAL A 117 11.04 11.13 -2.91
C VAL A 117 11.02 9.75 -3.54
N LEU A 118 9.84 9.31 -3.98
CA LEU A 118 9.68 8.10 -4.77
C LEU A 118 8.56 8.30 -5.79
N LEU A 119 8.81 7.81 -6.99
CA LEU A 119 7.82 7.66 -8.05
C LEU A 119 7.86 6.23 -8.57
N SER A 120 6.73 5.64 -8.81
CA SER A 120 6.67 4.35 -9.46
C SER A 120 5.46 4.21 -10.37
N LYS A 121 5.63 3.43 -11.43
CA LYS A 121 4.53 3.01 -12.32
C LYS A 121 4.52 1.50 -12.41
N TRP A 122 3.33 0.92 -12.37
CA TRP A 122 3.13 -0.50 -12.61
C TRP A 122 1.99 -0.72 -13.60
N SER A 123 2.03 -1.82 -14.32
CA SER A 123 0.96 -2.31 -15.19
C SER A 123 1.01 -3.82 -15.30
N GLY A 124 -0.07 -4.43 -15.76
CA GLY A 124 -0.11 -5.86 -16.03
C GLY A 124 -1.51 -6.34 -16.43
N ASN A 125 -1.58 -7.53 -17.06
CA ASN A 125 -2.83 -8.09 -17.54
C ASN A 125 -3.58 -8.88 -16.46
N GLY A 126 -2.86 -9.27 -15.38
CA GLY A 126 -3.41 -10.15 -14.34
C GLY A 126 -3.47 -11.62 -14.75
N TYR A 127 -3.50 -12.49 -13.74
CA TYR A 127 -3.59 -13.94 -13.97
C TYR A 127 -4.94 -14.36 -14.55
N VAL A 128 -6.00 -13.74 -14.11
CA VAL A 128 -7.38 -14.01 -14.57
C VAL A 128 -7.68 -13.17 -15.79
N ASN A 129 -8.40 -13.72 -16.77
CA ASN A 129 -8.75 -13.01 -17.99
C ASN A 129 -9.53 -11.73 -17.68
N ASN A 130 -9.28 -10.67 -18.45
CA ASN A 130 -9.93 -9.37 -18.27
C ASN A 130 -9.75 -8.77 -16.86
N THR A 131 -8.55 -8.91 -16.28
CA THR A 131 -8.20 -8.29 -14.98
C THR A 131 -6.99 -7.38 -15.10
N SER A 132 -6.81 -6.75 -16.26
CA SER A 132 -5.75 -5.78 -16.49
C SER A 132 -5.84 -4.59 -15.52
N GLY A 133 -4.71 -3.94 -15.30
CA GLY A 133 -4.63 -2.76 -14.46
C GLY A 133 -3.32 -2.03 -14.60
N GLU A 134 -3.35 -0.77 -14.19
CA GLU A 134 -2.15 0.06 -14.06
C GLU A 134 -2.29 1.06 -12.91
N GLY A 135 -1.17 1.52 -12.41
CA GLY A 135 -1.14 2.52 -11.36
C GLY A 135 0.17 3.27 -11.28
N PHE A 136 0.07 4.40 -10.60
CA PHE A 136 1.17 5.30 -10.36
C PHE A 136 1.24 5.62 -8.87
N ASN A 137 2.40 5.40 -8.24
CA ASN A 137 2.61 5.74 -6.84
C ASN A 137 3.56 6.91 -6.74
N TYR A 138 3.26 7.80 -5.82
CA TYR A 138 4.08 8.95 -5.50
C TYR A 138 4.24 9.10 -3.99
N PHE A 139 5.43 9.52 -3.60
CA PHE A 139 5.76 9.78 -2.21
C PHE A 139 6.76 10.94 -2.14
N THR A 140 6.56 11.82 -1.18
CA THR A 140 7.54 12.80 -0.74
C THR A 140 7.51 12.92 0.77
N ALA A 141 8.68 13.06 1.39
CA ALA A 141 8.78 13.39 2.79
C ALA A 141 9.88 14.42 3.00
N ILE A 142 9.64 15.33 3.95
CA ILE A 142 10.58 16.35 4.40
C ILE A 142 10.68 16.23 5.91
N GLY A 143 11.87 15.99 6.41
CA GLY A 143 12.16 15.88 7.83
C GLY A 143 13.12 16.95 8.31
N TYR A 144 12.98 17.35 9.57
CA TYR A 144 13.88 18.28 10.25
C TYR A 144 14.19 17.77 11.64
N ALA A 145 15.43 17.39 11.89
CA ALA A 145 15.91 16.84 13.16
C ALA A 145 17.36 17.26 13.41
N PRO A 146 17.63 18.55 13.72
CA PRO A 146 18.98 19.03 13.97
C PRO A 146 19.58 18.40 15.23
N GLU A 147 20.88 18.22 15.24
CA GLU A 147 21.60 17.66 16.37
C GLU A 147 21.43 18.55 17.61
N GLY A 148 21.23 17.93 18.77
CA GLY A 148 21.00 18.64 20.04
C GLY A 148 19.60 19.28 20.17
N SER A 149 18.79 19.32 19.12
CA SER A 149 17.43 19.84 19.20
C SER A 149 16.49 18.91 19.96
N LYS A 150 15.54 19.50 20.68
CA LYS A 150 14.43 18.79 21.29
C LYS A 150 13.27 18.53 20.30
N HIS A 151 13.29 19.19 19.14
CA HIS A 151 12.25 19.13 18.14
C HIS A 151 12.67 18.23 16.98
N GLU A 152 11.78 17.37 16.55
CA GLU A 152 11.87 16.61 15.31
C GLU A 152 10.54 16.76 14.57
N LEU A 153 10.62 17.20 13.32
CA LEU A 153 9.46 17.44 12.46
C LEU A 153 9.55 16.48 11.27
N ASN A 154 8.43 15.94 10.86
CA ASN A 154 8.33 15.13 9.65
C ASN A 154 7.01 15.42 8.94
N PHE A 155 7.08 15.88 7.72
CA PHE A 155 5.95 15.96 6.80
C PHE A 155 6.08 14.85 5.76
N SER A 156 4.99 14.15 5.46
CA SER A 156 4.96 13.22 4.34
C SER A 156 3.66 13.33 3.55
N PHE A 157 3.77 13.11 2.25
CA PHE A 157 2.65 13.06 1.32
C PHE A 157 2.83 11.86 0.39
N LEU A 158 1.81 11.02 0.32
CA LEU A 158 1.85 9.79 -0.49
C LEU A 158 0.48 9.49 -1.10
N GLY A 159 0.49 8.74 -2.19
CA GLY A 159 -0.70 8.24 -2.82
C GLY A 159 -0.40 7.18 -3.88
N ALA A 160 -1.45 6.45 -4.26
CA ALA A 160 -1.39 5.34 -5.22
C ALA A 160 -2.62 5.41 -6.13
N GLY A 161 -2.55 6.30 -7.11
CA GLY A 161 -3.59 6.38 -8.15
C GLY A 161 -3.55 5.17 -9.06
N GLN A 162 -4.69 4.51 -9.28
CA GLN A 162 -4.73 3.32 -10.10
C GLN A 162 -6.12 3.04 -10.65
N TRP A 163 -6.15 2.22 -11.69
CA TRP A 163 -7.33 1.51 -12.12
C TRP A 163 -7.00 0.03 -12.31
N HIS A 164 -7.98 -0.82 -12.12
CA HIS A 164 -7.89 -2.23 -12.46
C HIS A 164 -9.28 -2.85 -12.62
N HIS A 165 -9.35 -3.87 -13.45
CA HIS A 165 -10.51 -4.72 -13.56
C HIS A 165 -10.53 -5.75 -12.44
N GLN A 166 -11.71 -6.19 -12.03
CA GLN A 166 -11.88 -7.12 -10.91
C GLN A 166 -12.57 -8.42 -11.32
N ARG A 167 -12.24 -9.46 -10.58
CA ARG A 167 -13.03 -10.65 -10.43
C ARG A 167 -13.44 -10.78 -8.96
N ASP A 168 -14.59 -10.24 -8.59
CA ASP A 168 -15.07 -10.20 -7.20
C ASP A 168 -16.42 -10.89 -7.00
N VAL A 169 -16.84 -11.71 -7.98
CA VAL A 169 -18.09 -12.46 -7.94
C VAL A 169 -17.82 -13.90 -7.50
N TRP A 170 -18.68 -14.40 -6.64
CA TRP A 170 -18.71 -15.83 -6.32
C TRP A 170 -19.31 -16.58 -7.50
N VAL A 171 -18.53 -17.48 -8.09
CA VAL A 171 -18.95 -18.39 -9.17
C VAL A 171 -18.78 -19.83 -8.75
N SER A 172 -19.64 -20.73 -9.23
CA SER A 172 -19.55 -22.14 -8.94
C SER A 172 -18.45 -22.81 -9.78
N ILE A 173 -17.97 -23.96 -9.33
CA ILE A 173 -17.05 -24.79 -10.13
C ILE A 173 -17.70 -25.17 -11.47
N ARG A 174 -19.01 -25.35 -11.47
CA ARG A 174 -19.78 -25.68 -12.67
C ARG A 174 -19.73 -24.54 -13.72
N ASP A 175 -19.67 -23.29 -13.27
CA ASP A 175 -19.55 -22.16 -14.19
C ASP A 175 -18.20 -22.19 -14.90
N TYR A 176 -17.09 -22.50 -14.19
CA TYR A 176 -15.78 -22.67 -14.83
C TYR A 176 -15.75 -23.83 -15.83
N GLN A 177 -16.56 -24.89 -15.61
CA GLN A 177 -16.67 -26.01 -16.54
C GLN A 177 -17.50 -25.68 -17.77
N ASN A 178 -18.51 -24.83 -17.61
CA ASN A 178 -19.49 -24.54 -18.68
C ASN A 178 -19.10 -23.36 -19.57
N PHE A 179 -18.35 -22.40 -19.04
CA PHE A 179 -18.03 -21.14 -19.70
C PHE A 179 -16.55 -21.00 -20.08
N GLY A 180 -15.71 -21.96 -19.76
CA GLY A 180 -14.35 -22.02 -20.27
C GLY A 180 -14.34 -22.49 -21.73
N ASP A 181 -13.48 -21.91 -22.55
CA ASP A 181 -13.43 -22.17 -24.00
C ASP A 181 -13.04 -23.63 -24.35
N GLU A 182 -12.25 -24.29 -23.51
CA GLU A 182 -11.77 -25.68 -23.75
C GLU A 182 -11.85 -26.53 -22.47
N GLY A 183 -13.00 -26.57 -21.80
CA GLY A 183 -13.21 -27.30 -20.54
C GLY A 183 -13.07 -26.39 -19.33
N ILE A 184 -12.34 -26.81 -18.27
CA ILE A 184 -12.18 -25.99 -17.06
C ILE A 184 -11.16 -24.87 -17.32
N ASP A 185 -11.63 -23.65 -17.53
CA ASP A 185 -10.78 -22.47 -17.62
C ASP A 185 -10.65 -21.79 -16.26
N GLN A 186 -9.51 -22.02 -15.58
CA GLN A 186 -9.20 -21.39 -14.29
C GLN A 186 -9.00 -19.87 -14.39
N ARG A 187 -8.76 -19.35 -15.58
CA ARG A 187 -8.59 -17.93 -15.87
C ARG A 187 -9.88 -17.22 -16.24
N TRP A 188 -10.94 -17.95 -16.44
CA TRP A 188 -12.23 -17.37 -16.80
C TRP A 188 -12.74 -16.36 -15.77
N ASN A 189 -13.32 -15.26 -16.26
CA ASN A 189 -13.82 -14.16 -15.46
C ASN A 189 -15.27 -13.84 -15.88
N SER A 190 -16.22 -14.06 -14.98
CA SER A 190 -17.63 -13.78 -15.22
C SER A 190 -17.95 -12.29 -15.44
N ASN A 191 -17.05 -11.41 -15.02
CA ASN A 191 -17.18 -9.94 -15.25
C ASN A 191 -16.49 -9.47 -16.53
N GLY A 192 -15.71 -10.34 -17.16
CA GLY A 192 -14.88 -9.99 -18.29
C GLY A 192 -15.44 -10.49 -19.62
N GLY A 193 -15.02 -9.86 -20.68
CA GLY A 193 -15.35 -10.21 -22.05
C GLY A 193 -14.72 -9.24 -23.02
N THR A 194 -15.29 -9.16 -24.22
CA THR A 194 -14.90 -8.19 -25.25
C THR A 194 -16.11 -7.34 -25.63
N LEU A 195 -15.86 -6.07 -25.85
CA LEU A 195 -16.81 -5.13 -26.41
C LEU A 195 -16.15 -4.45 -27.61
N ASP A 196 -16.75 -4.55 -28.79
CA ASP A 196 -16.22 -3.99 -30.04
C ASP A 196 -14.76 -4.44 -30.36
N GLY A 197 -14.41 -5.67 -29.94
CA GLY A 197 -13.08 -6.25 -30.15
C GLY A 197 -12.03 -5.88 -29.11
N GLU A 198 -12.35 -5.01 -28.16
CA GLU A 198 -11.46 -4.59 -27.09
C GLU A 198 -11.80 -5.30 -25.77
N GLU A 199 -10.78 -5.46 -24.89
CA GLU A 199 -10.98 -6.00 -23.55
C GLU A 199 -11.99 -5.16 -22.78
N PHE A 200 -12.99 -5.83 -22.23
CA PHE A 200 -14.04 -5.19 -21.44
C PHE A 200 -14.23 -5.90 -20.10
N SER A 201 -14.47 -5.12 -19.05
CA SER A 201 -14.89 -5.63 -17.75
C SER A 201 -16.03 -4.80 -17.19
N MET A 202 -17.06 -5.49 -16.70
CA MET A 202 -18.18 -4.86 -16.00
C MET A 202 -17.78 -4.33 -14.61
N ARG A 203 -16.64 -4.75 -14.08
CA ARG A 203 -16.16 -4.39 -12.74
C ARG A 203 -14.79 -3.72 -12.85
N ARG A 204 -14.81 -2.41 -12.97
CA ARG A 204 -13.61 -1.58 -13.07
C ARG A 204 -13.52 -0.63 -11.88
N ASN A 205 -12.41 -0.67 -11.17
CA ASN A 205 -12.10 0.26 -10.09
C ASN A 205 -11.18 1.37 -10.57
N PHE A 206 -11.53 2.60 -10.19
CA PHE A 206 -10.65 3.77 -10.28
C PHE A 206 -10.59 4.42 -8.92
N TYR A 207 -9.41 4.64 -8.42
CA TYR A 207 -9.26 5.38 -7.17
C TYR A 207 -7.87 5.98 -7.03
N ASN A 208 -7.83 7.03 -6.23
CA ASN A 208 -6.61 7.63 -5.69
C ASN A 208 -6.98 8.17 -4.31
N LYS A 209 -6.28 7.70 -3.28
CA LYS A 209 -6.51 8.11 -1.90
C LYS A 209 -5.21 8.68 -1.32
N PRO A 210 -4.94 9.99 -1.54
CA PRO A 210 -3.74 10.60 -0.99
C PRO A 210 -3.81 10.73 0.53
N LEU A 211 -2.66 10.62 1.17
CA LEU A 211 -2.48 10.85 2.59
C LEU A 211 -1.37 11.88 2.80
N ALA A 212 -1.67 12.94 3.53
CA ALA A 212 -0.68 13.88 4.06
C ALA A 212 -0.59 13.72 5.58
N THR A 213 0.62 13.61 6.11
CA THR A 213 0.86 13.56 7.56
C THR A 213 1.88 14.60 7.96
N PHE A 214 1.65 15.21 9.11
CA PHE A 214 2.62 16.06 9.79
C PHE A 214 2.82 15.55 11.21
N ASN A 215 4.04 15.20 11.55
CA ASN A 215 4.42 14.71 12.86
C ASN A 215 5.41 15.69 13.50
N TRP A 216 5.16 16.01 14.76
CA TRP A 216 6.05 16.79 15.60
C TRP A 216 6.33 15.98 16.86
N ASP A 217 7.58 15.60 17.03
CA ASP A 217 8.09 14.94 18.21
C ASP A 217 8.86 15.96 19.06
N TYR A 218 8.53 16.03 20.36
CA TYR A 218 9.24 16.89 21.31
C TYR A 218 9.88 16.05 22.43
N LYS A 219 11.19 16.07 22.51
CA LYS A 219 11.95 15.37 23.56
C LYS A 219 11.97 16.20 24.84
N ILE A 220 11.15 15.85 25.83
CA ILE A 220 11.08 16.54 27.12
C ILE A 220 12.39 16.31 27.89
N ASN A 221 12.85 15.07 27.95
CA ASN A 221 14.12 14.66 28.53
C ASN A 221 14.60 13.34 27.88
N SER A 222 15.68 12.73 28.37
CA SER A 222 16.24 11.48 27.83
C SER A 222 15.29 10.26 27.91
N LYS A 223 14.25 10.31 28.75
CA LYS A 223 13.31 9.20 28.99
C LYS A 223 11.89 9.47 28.43
N LEU A 224 11.54 10.73 28.19
CA LEU A 224 10.21 11.16 27.74
C LEU A 224 10.28 11.92 26.41
N LYS A 225 9.46 11.47 25.45
CA LYS A 225 9.32 12.07 24.13
C LYS A 225 7.85 12.40 23.86
#